data_d7cf2958a51d39dd707ed26998ca9872
#
_entry.id   d7cf2958a51d39dd707ed26998ca9872
#
_cell.length_a   1.000
_cell.length_b   1.000
_cell.length_c   1.000
_cell.angle_alpha   90.00
_cell.angle_beta   90.00
_cell.angle_gamma   90.00
#
_symmetry.space_group_name_H-M   'P 1'
#
loop_
_entity.id
_entity.type
_entity.pdbx_description
1 polymer ?
#
loop_
_entity_poly.entity_id
_entity_poly.type
_entity_poly.pdbx_seq_one_letter_code
_entity_poly.pdbx_strand_id
1 'polypeptide(L)'
;MIYPYAFTSVFLALTLGLAPHPAMPSDLISQQAVMQQLYETVLEQQSESGSVTGTYDAAALNSISNTSRGWGQGTNFDEKNRPRGAVNAQQTYGVYDAVYIAEDSPMIYLTIDEGYENGYTAKILDVLKEKKCPAVFFVTMDYVKQNPDLVRRMIDEGHVVGNHSVTHPAAGLPSQSIDVQAEELLALHRYVKEQFDYDMYLFRYPAGIHSDQSLALVQQLGYRSVFWSFAYRDWVTDDQPDPAAALQQVTNRLHPGAVYLLHAVSSTNTQIMGDFIDNARAQGYVFGKMK
;
A
#
# COMPACT_ATOMS: atom_id res chain seq x y z
N MET A 1 -29.74 7.24 31.10
CA MET A 1 -30.35 5.96 30.66
C MET A 1 -29.57 5.52 29.45
N ILE A 2 -28.71 4.52 29.63
CA ILE A 2 -27.81 3.99 28.61
C ILE A 2 -28.38 2.64 28.19
N TYR A 3 -28.74 2.47 26.94
CA TYR A 3 -29.11 1.18 26.39
C TYR A 3 -27.95 0.60 25.57
N PRO A 4 -27.53 -0.63 25.83
CA PRO A 4 -26.54 -1.31 24.99
C PRO A 4 -27.26 -2.02 23.84
N TYR A 5 -26.84 -1.77 22.60
CA TYR A 5 -27.28 -2.55 21.46
C TYR A 5 -26.49 -3.86 21.38
N ALA A 6 -27.16 -4.96 21.64
CA ALA A 6 -26.65 -6.29 21.37
C ALA A 6 -26.93 -6.62 19.89
N PHE A 7 -25.90 -6.86 19.09
CA PHE A 7 -26.05 -7.45 17.75
C PHE A 7 -26.20 -8.96 17.88
N THR A 8 -27.42 -9.45 17.73
CA THR A 8 -27.73 -10.85 17.55
C THR A 8 -27.63 -11.19 16.05
N SER A 9 -26.62 -11.97 15.68
CA SER A 9 -26.52 -12.57 14.33
C SER A 9 -27.57 -13.66 14.19
N VAL A 10 -28.59 -13.42 13.36
CA VAL A 10 -29.59 -14.43 12.99
C VAL A 10 -29.03 -15.24 11.84
N PHE A 11 -28.62 -16.49 12.11
CA PHE A 11 -28.40 -17.50 11.09
C PHE A 11 -29.77 -18.03 10.60
N LEU A 12 -30.10 -17.71 9.37
CA LEU A 12 -31.26 -18.32 8.68
C LEU A 12 -30.80 -19.67 8.11
N ALA A 13 -31.17 -20.77 8.80
CA ALA A 13 -30.95 -22.10 8.31
C ALA A 13 -32.05 -22.45 7.29
N LEU A 14 -31.67 -22.55 6.00
CA LEU A 14 -32.47 -23.21 5.00
C LEU A 14 -32.35 -24.73 5.18
N THR A 15 -33.38 -25.37 5.67
CA THR A 15 -33.51 -26.84 5.72
C THR A 15 -33.84 -27.38 4.32
N LEU A 16 -32.81 -27.73 3.55
CA LEU A 16 -32.90 -28.68 2.46
C LEU A 16 -32.31 -29.99 2.99
N GLY A 17 -33.12 -31.08 2.93
CA GLY A 17 -32.77 -32.42 3.44
C GLY A 17 -31.52 -32.97 2.75
N LEU A 18 -30.39 -32.84 3.42
CA LEU A 18 -29.12 -33.49 3.08
C LEU A 18 -28.76 -34.45 4.21
N ALA A 19 -28.28 -35.64 3.84
CA ALA A 19 -27.75 -36.65 4.74
C ALA A 19 -26.72 -36.07 5.74
N PRO A 20 -26.56 -36.67 6.93
CA PRO A 20 -25.64 -36.17 7.93
C PRO A 20 -24.20 -36.14 7.37
N HIS A 21 -23.64 -34.95 7.27
CA HIS A 21 -22.23 -34.80 6.96
C HIS A 21 -21.37 -35.41 8.09
N PRO A 22 -20.27 -36.09 7.76
CA PRO A 22 -19.36 -36.58 8.77
C PRO A 22 -18.84 -35.41 9.60
N ALA A 23 -18.73 -35.57 10.92
CA ALA A 23 -18.19 -34.58 11.83
C ALA A 23 -16.80 -34.13 11.34
N MET A 24 -16.57 -32.84 11.29
CA MET A 24 -15.24 -32.30 10.94
C MET A 24 -14.19 -32.86 11.90
N PRO A 25 -12.99 -33.24 11.40
CA PRO A 25 -11.91 -33.69 12.27
C PRO A 25 -11.57 -32.60 13.32
N SER A 26 -11.34 -33.04 14.56
CA SER A 26 -10.99 -32.15 15.69
C SER A 26 -9.80 -31.23 15.40
N ASP A 27 -8.89 -31.67 14.53
CA ASP A 27 -7.70 -30.94 14.10
C ASP A 27 -8.02 -29.70 13.22
N LEU A 28 -9.10 -29.75 12.43
CA LEU A 28 -9.56 -28.61 11.64
C LEU A 28 -10.20 -27.54 12.52
N ILE A 29 -10.93 -27.94 13.57
CA ILE A 29 -11.54 -27.00 14.53
C ILE A 29 -10.44 -26.31 15.35
N SER A 30 -9.38 -27.02 15.74
CA SER A 30 -8.23 -26.44 16.45
C SER A 30 -7.41 -25.49 15.56
N GLN A 31 -7.25 -25.81 14.28
CA GLN A 31 -6.56 -24.92 13.32
C GLN A 31 -7.38 -23.64 13.06
N GLN A 32 -8.70 -23.72 12.93
CA GLN A 32 -9.56 -22.54 12.79
C GLN A 32 -9.52 -21.66 14.03
N ALA A 33 -9.54 -22.23 15.23
CA ALA A 33 -9.43 -21.47 16.47
C ALA A 33 -8.08 -20.77 16.62
N VAL A 34 -6.98 -21.43 16.25
CA VAL A 34 -5.63 -20.81 16.22
C VAL A 34 -5.54 -19.69 15.18
N MET A 35 -6.11 -19.88 13.99
CA MET A 35 -6.16 -18.85 12.96
C MET A 35 -7.02 -17.65 13.38
N GLN A 36 -8.14 -17.89 14.07
CA GLN A 36 -8.98 -16.84 14.61
C GLN A 36 -8.25 -16.04 15.69
N GLN A 37 -7.56 -16.71 16.59
CA GLN A 37 -6.79 -16.10 17.66
C GLN A 37 -5.57 -15.32 17.13
N LEU A 38 -4.88 -15.83 16.10
CA LEU A 38 -3.85 -15.11 15.37
C LEU A 38 -4.43 -13.87 14.67
N TYR A 39 -5.58 -13.98 14.04
CA TYR A 39 -6.25 -12.86 13.39
C TYR A 39 -6.66 -11.78 14.40
N GLU A 40 -7.20 -12.16 15.56
CA GLU A 40 -7.56 -11.23 16.63
C GLU A 40 -6.31 -10.57 17.24
N THR A 41 -5.23 -11.32 17.47
CA THR A 41 -3.94 -10.78 17.93
C THR A 41 -3.33 -9.81 16.91
N VAL A 42 -3.40 -10.12 15.61
CA VAL A 42 -2.97 -9.22 14.54
C VAL A 42 -3.84 -7.97 14.47
N LEU A 43 -5.16 -8.10 14.68
CA LEU A 43 -6.07 -6.94 14.75
C LEU A 43 -5.81 -6.07 15.98
N GLU A 44 -5.51 -6.66 17.14
CA GLU A 44 -5.13 -5.93 18.34
C GLU A 44 -3.78 -5.21 18.16
N GLN A 45 -2.77 -5.87 17.60
CA GLN A 45 -1.49 -5.25 17.24
C GLN A 45 -1.64 -4.17 16.17
N GLN A 46 -2.60 -4.30 15.23
CA GLN A 46 -2.91 -3.28 14.23
C GLN A 46 -3.73 -2.11 14.80
N SER A 47 -4.45 -2.27 15.90
CA SER A 47 -5.13 -1.17 16.59
C SER A 47 -4.16 -0.30 17.39
N GLU A 48 -2.98 -0.83 17.71
CA GLU A 48 -1.83 -0.12 18.28
C GLU A 48 -0.80 0.32 17.22
N SER A 49 -1.13 0.28 15.90
CA SER A 49 -0.25 0.81 14.87
C SER A 49 -0.02 2.29 15.17
N GLY A 50 1.18 2.55 15.69
CA GLY A 50 1.52 3.74 16.43
C GLY A 50 1.30 5.00 15.62
N SER A 51 0.83 6.01 16.30
CA SER A 51 0.98 7.38 15.84
C SER A 51 2.45 7.62 15.49
N VAL A 52 2.74 8.29 14.39
CA VAL A 52 4.09 8.74 14.06
C VAL A 52 4.65 9.51 15.24
N THR A 53 5.68 8.94 15.89
CA THR A 53 6.17 9.43 17.18
C THR A 53 7.21 10.53 17.04
N GLY A 54 7.83 10.64 15.86
CA GLY A 54 8.92 11.58 15.59
C GLY A 54 10.21 11.29 16.37
N THR A 55 10.31 10.11 17.01
CA THR A 55 11.48 9.72 17.81
C THR A 55 12.14 8.47 17.25
N TYR A 56 13.48 8.42 17.33
CA TYR A 56 14.27 7.27 16.90
C TYR A 56 15.57 7.16 17.71
N ASP A 57 16.15 5.97 17.78
CA ASP A 57 17.45 5.71 18.42
C ASP A 57 18.58 5.80 17.38
N ALA A 58 19.21 6.96 17.28
CA ALA A 58 20.30 7.17 16.35
C ALA A 58 21.52 6.26 16.63
N ALA A 59 21.78 5.89 17.89
CA ALA A 59 22.89 5.00 18.25
C ALA A 59 22.65 3.58 17.73
N ALA A 60 21.43 3.05 17.92
CA ALA A 60 21.03 1.76 17.37
C ALA A 60 21.06 1.77 15.84
N LEU A 61 20.52 2.81 15.20
CA LEU A 61 20.51 2.95 13.74
C LEU A 61 21.93 3.01 13.14
N ASN A 62 22.90 3.67 13.81
CA ASN A 62 24.28 3.72 13.34
C ASN A 62 24.98 2.34 13.35
N SER A 63 24.43 1.34 14.04
CA SER A 63 24.95 -0.04 14.01
C SER A 63 24.42 -0.85 12.81
N ILE A 64 23.40 -0.33 12.08
CA ILE A 64 22.76 -1.01 10.96
C ILE A 64 23.37 -0.55 9.65
N SER A 65 23.49 -1.47 8.68
CA SER A 65 24.08 -1.15 7.37
C SER A 65 23.28 -0.09 6.60
N ASN A 66 23.97 0.98 6.20
CA ASN A 66 23.42 2.00 5.31
C ASN A 66 23.81 1.79 3.83
N THR A 67 24.14 0.54 3.45
CA THR A 67 24.41 0.22 2.04
C THR A 67 23.14 0.43 1.22
N SER A 68 23.18 1.42 0.32
CA SER A 68 22.08 1.80 -0.55
C SER A 68 21.80 0.71 -1.59
N ARG A 69 20.54 0.44 -1.85
CA ARG A 69 20.06 -0.47 -2.90
C ARG A 69 18.76 0.05 -3.51
N GLY A 70 18.60 -0.13 -4.83
CA GLY A 70 17.34 0.14 -5.52
C GLY A 70 16.41 -1.06 -5.46
N TRP A 71 15.11 -0.80 -5.60
CA TRP A 71 14.08 -1.84 -5.68
C TRP A 71 13.50 -1.96 -7.09
N GLY A 72 13.26 -3.21 -7.50
CA GLY A 72 12.50 -3.57 -8.69
C GLY A 72 12.02 -5.02 -8.55
N GLN A 73 10.76 -5.30 -8.89
CA GLN A 73 10.10 -6.60 -8.68
C GLN A 73 10.73 -7.75 -9.47
N GLY A 74 11.56 -7.43 -10.50
CA GLY A 74 12.15 -8.42 -11.38
C GLY A 74 11.15 -9.03 -12.40
N THR A 75 11.63 -10.02 -13.16
CA THR A 75 10.89 -10.65 -14.28
C THR A 75 10.68 -12.14 -14.10
N ASN A 76 11.04 -12.71 -12.94
CA ASN A 76 10.87 -14.11 -12.61
C ASN A 76 9.65 -14.27 -11.69
N PHE A 77 8.69 -15.11 -12.10
CA PHE A 77 7.40 -15.29 -11.42
C PHE A 77 7.25 -16.73 -10.90
N ASP A 78 6.45 -16.90 -9.87
CA ASP A 78 6.01 -18.21 -9.39
C ASP A 78 4.74 -18.69 -10.13
N GLU A 79 4.21 -19.84 -9.75
CA GLU A 79 3.01 -20.45 -10.35
C GLU A 79 1.71 -19.65 -10.11
N LYS A 80 1.73 -18.70 -9.17
CA LYS A 80 0.63 -17.77 -8.90
C LYS A 80 0.84 -16.39 -9.56
N ASN A 81 1.81 -16.28 -10.47
CA ASN A 81 2.21 -15.05 -11.14
C ASN A 81 2.79 -13.97 -10.20
N ARG A 82 3.19 -14.34 -8.97
CA ARG A 82 3.83 -13.42 -8.02
C ARG A 82 5.30 -13.25 -8.37
N PRO A 83 5.84 -12.03 -8.42
CA PRO A 83 7.27 -11.83 -8.64
C PRO A 83 8.09 -12.47 -7.52
N ARG A 84 8.96 -13.41 -7.84
CA ARG A 84 9.83 -14.08 -6.85
C ARG A 84 10.73 -13.08 -6.11
N GLY A 85 11.14 -12.00 -6.79
CA GLY A 85 11.87 -10.89 -6.16
C GLY A 85 11.08 -10.26 -5.03
N ALA A 86 9.78 -9.96 -5.23
CA ALA A 86 8.92 -9.37 -4.22
C ALA A 86 8.65 -10.33 -3.05
N VAL A 87 8.41 -11.62 -3.34
CA VAL A 87 8.23 -12.65 -2.31
C VAL A 87 9.49 -12.78 -1.42
N ASN A 88 10.67 -12.83 -2.04
CA ASN A 88 11.93 -12.93 -1.30
C ASN A 88 12.22 -11.65 -0.49
N ALA A 89 11.97 -10.47 -1.06
CA ALA A 89 12.14 -9.20 -0.35
C ALA A 89 11.19 -9.11 0.84
N GLN A 90 9.94 -9.54 0.69
CA GLN A 90 8.97 -9.60 1.79
C GLN A 90 9.46 -10.48 2.95
N GLN A 91 10.03 -11.65 2.65
CA GLN A 91 10.61 -12.55 3.66
C GLN A 91 11.82 -11.93 4.34
N THR A 92 12.65 -11.18 3.61
CA THR A 92 13.89 -10.59 4.13
C THR A 92 13.64 -9.32 4.93
N TYR A 93 12.82 -8.42 4.40
CA TYR A 93 12.66 -7.06 4.93
C TYR A 93 11.32 -6.79 5.64
N GLY A 94 10.42 -7.78 5.67
CA GLY A 94 9.16 -7.67 6.42
C GLY A 94 9.37 -7.40 7.92
N VAL A 95 10.52 -7.78 8.48
CA VAL A 95 10.93 -7.49 9.87
C VAL A 95 11.01 -5.98 10.16
N TYR A 96 11.19 -5.13 9.14
CA TYR A 96 11.16 -3.68 9.23
C TYR A 96 9.77 -3.08 8.94
N ASP A 97 8.70 -3.86 9.05
CA ASP A 97 7.36 -3.47 8.63
C ASP A 97 7.33 -2.92 7.17
N ALA A 98 8.10 -3.56 6.29
CA ALA A 98 8.17 -3.23 4.87
C ALA A 98 7.31 -4.20 4.04
N VAL A 99 6.47 -3.64 3.16
CA VAL A 99 5.57 -4.40 2.28
C VAL A 99 6.07 -4.30 0.84
N TYR A 100 6.51 -5.43 0.28
CA TYR A 100 6.89 -5.60 -1.12
C TYR A 100 5.81 -6.32 -1.93
N ILE A 101 5.12 -7.21 -1.28
CA ILE A 101 3.93 -7.93 -1.70
C ILE A 101 3.13 -8.24 -0.45
N ALA A 102 1.82 -8.15 -0.51
CA ALA A 102 0.96 -8.45 0.62
C ALA A 102 0.71 -9.96 0.75
N GLU A 103 -0.15 -10.34 1.69
CA GLU A 103 -0.50 -11.74 1.93
C GLU A 103 -1.07 -12.42 0.68
N ASP A 104 -0.89 -13.74 0.58
CA ASP A 104 -1.39 -14.58 -0.50
C ASP A 104 -2.92 -14.70 -0.44
N SER A 105 -3.59 -13.65 -0.85
CA SER A 105 -5.04 -13.51 -0.90
C SER A 105 -5.47 -12.81 -2.20
N PRO A 106 -6.72 -12.90 -2.63
CA PRO A 106 -7.19 -12.21 -3.83
C PRO A 106 -7.22 -10.67 -3.70
N MET A 107 -6.64 -10.14 -2.62
CA MET A 107 -6.55 -8.70 -2.40
C MET A 107 -5.48 -8.06 -3.29
N ILE A 108 -5.82 -6.92 -3.89
CA ILE A 108 -4.91 -6.03 -4.63
C ILE A 108 -4.88 -4.67 -3.94
N TYR A 109 -3.72 -4.07 -3.88
CA TYR A 109 -3.52 -2.71 -3.39
C TYR A 109 -3.08 -1.82 -4.56
N LEU A 110 -3.96 -0.90 -4.95
CA LEU A 110 -3.65 0.11 -5.94
C LEU A 110 -2.95 1.27 -5.26
N THR A 111 -1.74 1.58 -5.70
CA THR A 111 -0.95 2.69 -5.17
C THR A 111 -0.47 3.60 -6.29
N ILE A 112 -0.49 4.91 -6.05
CA ILE A 112 -0.24 5.95 -7.03
C ILE A 112 0.75 6.94 -6.44
N ASP A 113 1.86 7.18 -7.13
CA ASP A 113 2.85 8.18 -6.72
C ASP A 113 2.56 9.54 -7.38
N GLU A 114 2.60 10.58 -6.53
CA GLU A 114 2.23 11.96 -6.86
C GLU A 114 3.41 12.90 -6.57
N GLY A 115 4.29 13.05 -7.54
CA GLY A 115 5.39 14.01 -7.46
C GLY A 115 5.00 15.42 -7.91
N TYR A 116 4.18 15.52 -8.96
CA TYR A 116 3.61 16.75 -9.51
C TYR A 116 2.31 16.44 -10.26
N GLU A 117 1.44 17.45 -10.41
CA GLU A 117 0.17 17.32 -11.15
C GLU A 117 0.37 17.53 -12.65
N ASN A 118 -0.23 16.67 -13.48
CA ASN A 118 -0.21 16.73 -14.95
C ASN A 118 -1.62 16.79 -15.59
N GLY A 119 -2.63 17.19 -14.82
CA GLY A 119 -4.03 17.33 -15.28
C GLY A 119 -4.83 16.01 -15.28
N TYR A 120 -4.35 14.97 -14.62
CA TYR A 120 -4.99 13.65 -14.64
C TYR A 120 -5.49 13.15 -13.29
N THR A 121 -4.95 13.62 -12.16
CA THR A 121 -5.33 13.12 -10.82
C THR A 121 -6.83 13.25 -10.55
N ALA A 122 -7.43 14.38 -10.92
CA ALA A 122 -8.89 14.56 -10.74
C ALA A 122 -9.70 13.50 -11.50
N LYS A 123 -9.29 13.16 -12.73
CA LYS A 123 -9.96 12.15 -13.57
C LYS A 123 -9.78 10.75 -13.01
N ILE A 124 -8.59 10.44 -12.49
CA ILE A 124 -8.32 9.16 -11.80
C ILE A 124 -9.22 9.03 -10.57
N LEU A 125 -9.33 10.06 -9.75
CA LEU A 125 -10.22 10.10 -8.59
C LEU A 125 -11.69 9.90 -8.99
N ASP A 126 -12.15 10.50 -10.10
CA ASP A 126 -13.51 10.30 -10.62
C ASP A 126 -13.77 8.82 -10.93
N VAL A 127 -12.84 8.16 -11.61
CA VAL A 127 -12.94 6.72 -11.94
C VAL A 127 -12.90 5.87 -10.66
N LEU A 128 -11.98 6.14 -9.74
CA LEU A 128 -11.88 5.40 -8.49
C LEU A 128 -13.18 5.51 -7.66
N LYS A 129 -13.79 6.69 -7.62
CA LYS A 129 -15.06 6.94 -6.97
C LYS A 129 -16.21 6.18 -7.64
N GLU A 130 -16.33 6.28 -8.96
CA GLU A 130 -17.34 5.54 -9.75
C GLU A 130 -17.22 4.03 -9.51
N LYS A 131 -15.99 3.51 -9.57
CA LYS A 131 -15.71 2.09 -9.38
C LYS A 131 -15.69 1.67 -7.90
N LYS A 132 -15.84 2.58 -6.94
CA LYS A 132 -15.70 2.31 -5.48
C LYS A 132 -14.41 1.54 -5.20
N CYS A 133 -13.30 2.00 -5.75
CA CYS A 133 -11.99 1.38 -5.64
C CYS A 133 -11.10 2.22 -4.73
N PRO A 134 -10.71 1.71 -3.54
CA PRO A 134 -9.77 2.41 -2.68
C PRO A 134 -8.38 2.39 -3.31
N ALA A 135 -7.59 3.44 -3.04
CA ALA A 135 -6.20 3.54 -3.45
C ALA A 135 -5.35 4.20 -2.35
N VAL A 136 -4.03 4.09 -2.48
CA VAL A 136 -3.06 4.85 -1.70
C VAL A 136 -2.39 5.84 -2.62
N PHE A 137 -2.36 7.13 -2.25
CA PHE A 137 -1.64 8.18 -2.96
C PHE A 137 -0.42 8.57 -2.15
N PHE A 138 0.79 8.32 -2.66
CA PHE A 138 2.03 8.75 -2.04
C PHE A 138 2.42 10.12 -2.56
N VAL A 139 2.27 11.14 -1.73
CA VAL A 139 2.42 12.56 -2.11
C VAL A 139 3.73 13.15 -1.60
N THR A 140 4.38 13.99 -2.41
CA THR A 140 5.52 14.81 -1.99
C THR A 140 5.04 16.12 -1.35
N MET A 141 5.94 16.82 -0.65
CA MET A 141 5.65 18.13 -0.06
C MET A 141 5.19 19.14 -1.11
N ASP A 142 5.88 19.18 -2.25
CA ASP A 142 5.55 20.12 -3.33
C ASP A 142 4.18 19.83 -3.94
N TYR A 143 3.85 18.54 -4.13
CA TYR A 143 2.52 18.16 -4.60
C TYR A 143 1.41 18.64 -3.65
N VAL A 144 1.57 18.40 -2.35
CA VAL A 144 0.58 18.79 -1.33
C VAL A 144 0.37 20.31 -1.30
N LYS A 145 1.47 21.08 -1.37
CA LYS A 145 1.42 22.55 -1.38
C LYS A 145 0.73 23.13 -2.61
N GLN A 146 0.98 22.53 -3.76
CA GLN A 146 0.46 23.02 -5.04
C GLN A 146 -0.97 22.56 -5.33
N ASN A 147 -1.39 21.42 -4.76
CA ASN A 147 -2.67 20.77 -5.07
C ASN A 147 -3.48 20.41 -3.79
N PRO A 148 -3.68 21.34 -2.84
CA PRO A 148 -4.35 21.04 -1.58
C PRO A 148 -5.79 20.51 -1.77
N ASP A 149 -6.51 20.99 -2.81
CA ASP A 149 -7.86 20.54 -3.10
C ASP A 149 -7.92 19.08 -3.55
N LEU A 150 -6.91 18.61 -4.32
CA LEU A 150 -6.82 17.22 -4.72
C LEU A 150 -6.48 16.32 -3.51
N VAL A 151 -5.58 16.76 -2.63
CA VAL A 151 -5.26 16.05 -1.40
C VAL A 151 -6.47 15.96 -0.46
N ARG A 152 -7.21 17.05 -0.31
CA ARG A 152 -8.48 17.06 0.44
C ARG A 152 -9.46 16.06 -0.16
N ARG A 153 -9.61 16.06 -1.49
CA ARG A 153 -10.47 15.14 -2.19
C ARG A 153 -10.06 13.67 -1.99
N MET A 154 -8.75 13.34 -2.02
CA MET A 154 -8.24 11.98 -1.73
C MET A 154 -8.70 11.52 -0.34
N ILE A 155 -8.56 12.38 0.67
CA ILE A 155 -8.96 12.07 2.06
C ILE A 155 -10.47 11.89 2.17
N ASP A 156 -11.26 12.84 1.65
CA ASP A 156 -12.72 12.88 1.77
C ASP A 156 -13.39 11.72 1.00
N GLU A 157 -12.79 11.26 -0.10
CA GLU A 157 -13.25 10.10 -0.87
C GLU A 157 -12.76 8.76 -0.26
N GLY A 158 -12.05 8.82 0.87
CA GLY A 158 -11.67 7.65 1.66
C GLY A 158 -10.45 6.89 1.17
N HIS A 159 -9.63 7.51 0.32
CA HIS A 159 -8.32 6.99 -0.04
C HIS A 159 -7.32 7.15 1.11
N VAL A 160 -6.18 6.46 1.03
CA VAL A 160 -5.07 6.67 1.95
C VAL A 160 -4.09 7.66 1.33
N VAL A 161 -3.70 8.68 2.08
CA VAL A 161 -2.61 9.58 1.69
C VAL A 161 -1.34 9.15 2.40
N GLY A 162 -0.36 8.66 1.66
CA GLY A 162 0.94 8.20 2.13
C GLY A 162 2.03 9.25 1.86
N ASN A 163 3.11 9.15 2.61
CA ASN A 163 4.25 10.04 2.57
C ASN A 163 5.25 9.61 1.49
N HIS A 164 5.62 10.51 0.59
CA HIS A 164 6.64 10.28 -0.45
C HIS A 164 7.85 11.22 -0.32
N SER A 165 8.15 11.65 0.91
CA SER A 165 9.21 12.59 1.31
C SER A 165 8.97 14.05 0.94
N VAL A 166 9.81 14.92 1.50
CA VAL A 166 9.77 16.36 1.20
C VAL A 166 10.33 16.66 -0.18
N THR A 167 11.58 16.22 -0.44
CA THR A 167 12.33 16.65 -1.62
C THR A 167 12.43 15.62 -2.73
N HIS A 168 11.98 14.39 -2.48
CA HIS A 168 12.15 13.25 -3.39
C HIS A 168 13.60 13.10 -3.87
N PRO A 169 14.57 12.86 -2.94
CA PRO A 169 16.00 12.91 -3.27
C PRO A 169 16.37 11.87 -4.33
N ALA A 170 16.95 12.33 -5.44
CA ALA A 170 17.27 11.46 -6.59
C ALA A 170 18.28 10.35 -6.25
N ALA A 171 19.18 10.58 -5.29
CA ALA A 171 20.13 9.58 -4.80
C ALA A 171 19.53 8.67 -3.70
N GLY A 172 18.25 8.85 -3.36
CA GLY A 172 17.55 8.14 -2.29
C GLY A 172 17.90 8.63 -0.89
N LEU A 173 17.05 8.30 0.09
CA LEU A 173 17.25 8.67 1.49
C LEU A 173 18.61 8.21 2.07
N PRO A 174 19.13 6.98 1.77
CA PRO A 174 20.40 6.51 2.33
C PRO A 174 21.62 7.40 1.99
N SER A 175 21.50 8.30 1.02
CA SER A 175 22.57 9.26 0.69
C SER A 175 22.69 10.41 1.70
N GLN A 176 21.74 10.54 2.63
CA GLN A 176 21.63 11.62 3.60
C GLN A 176 21.94 11.11 5.02
N SER A 177 22.23 12.04 5.95
CA SER A 177 22.33 11.68 7.36
C SER A 177 21.00 11.21 7.93
N ILE A 178 21.04 10.44 9.02
CA ILE A 178 19.82 9.91 9.69
C ILE A 178 18.84 11.04 10.02
N ASP A 179 19.33 12.16 10.55
CA ASP A 179 18.48 13.29 10.93
C ASP A 179 17.80 13.94 9.72
N VAL A 180 18.50 14.04 8.60
CA VAL A 180 17.93 14.56 7.35
C VAL A 180 16.92 13.57 6.78
N GLN A 181 17.21 12.27 6.80
CA GLN A 181 16.25 11.24 6.40
C GLN A 181 14.95 11.32 7.24
N ALA A 182 15.09 11.45 8.57
CA ALA A 182 13.93 11.60 9.45
C ALA A 182 13.12 12.86 9.11
N GLU A 183 13.77 13.98 8.85
CA GLU A 183 13.10 15.24 8.53
C GLU A 183 12.42 15.22 7.15
N GLU A 184 12.91 14.44 6.18
CA GLU A 184 12.23 14.17 4.90
C GLU A 184 10.84 13.54 5.09
N LEU A 185 10.61 12.80 6.17
CA LEU A 185 9.32 12.23 6.50
C LEU A 185 8.51 13.15 7.43
N LEU A 186 9.15 13.60 8.52
CA LEU A 186 8.45 14.29 9.61
C LEU A 186 7.97 15.68 9.22
N ALA A 187 8.71 16.42 8.38
CA ALA A 187 8.26 17.74 7.93
C ALA A 187 6.99 17.64 7.06
N LEU A 188 6.94 16.67 6.15
CA LEU A 188 5.72 16.45 5.35
C LEU A 188 4.55 15.98 6.23
N HIS A 189 4.82 15.07 7.18
CA HIS A 189 3.80 14.61 8.13
C HIS A 189 3.17 15.77 8.90
N ARG A 190 4.02 16.62 9.53
CA ARG A 190 3.55 17.79 10.28
C ARG A 190 2.72 18.73 9.40
N TYR A 191 3.18 18.99 8.17
CA TYR A 191 2.46 19.83 7.24
C TYR A 191 1.07 19.28 6.90
N VAL A 192 0.99 17.99 6.55
CA VAL A 192 -0.29 17.33 6.23
C VAL A 192 -1.21 17.28 7.45
N LYS A 193 -0.66 17.00 8.63
CA LYS A 193 -1.43 17.03 9.89
C LYS A 193 -2.01 18.41 10.16
N GLU A 194 -1.22 19.47 9.99
CA GLU A 194 -1.66 20.85 10.20
C GLU A 194 -2.72 21.30 9.20
N GLN A 195 -2.54 20.98 7.91
CA GLN A 195 -3.44 21.47 6.85
C GLN A 195 -4.73 20.67 6.71
N PHE A 196 -4.70 19.37 7.04
CA PHE A 196 -5.79 18.45 6.73
C PHE A 196 -6.33 17.69 7.95
N ASP A 197 -5.69 17.82 9.13
CA ASP A 197 -5.95 16.99 10.32
C ASP A 197 -5.87 15.49 10.00
N TYR A 198 -4.87 15.12 9.19
CA TYR A 198 -4.69 13.76 8.71
C TYR A 198 -3.33 13.20 9.16
N ASP A 199 -3.33 12.01 9.76
CA ASP A 199 -2.13 11.30 10.17
C ASP A 199 -1.69 10.32 9.07
N MET A 200 -0.52 10.58 8.47
CA MET A 200 0.09 9.68 7.50
C MET A 200 0.77 8.53 8.24
N TYR A 201 0.61 7.30 7.77
CA TYR A 201 1.21 6.11 8.39
C TYR A 201 1.91 5.18 7.38
N LEU A 202 1.78 5.45 6.10
CA LEU A 202 2.48 4.75 5.02
C LEU A 202 3.54 5.65 4.42
N PHE A 203 4.70 5.06 4.12
CA PHE A 203 5.81 5.74 3.46
C PHE A 203 6.25 4.96 2.23
N ARG A 204 6.56 5.66 1.14
CA ARG A 204 7.21 5.10 -0.04
C ARG A 204 8.51 5.80 -0.32
N TYR A 205 9.56 5.00 -0.50
CA TYR A 205 10.90 5.50 -0.83
C TYR A 205 10.95 6.10 -2.23
N PRO A 206 11.48 7.33 -2.40
CA PRO A 206 11.80 7.88 -3.71
C PRO A 206 12.62 6.90 -4.55
N ALA A 207 12.15 6.62 -5.77
CA ALA A 207 12.72 5.64 -6.70
C ALA A 207 12.97 4.23 -6.12
N GLY A 208 12.36 3.89 -4.98
CA GLY A 208 12.56 2.62 -4.28
C GLY A 208 13.97 2.45 -3.70
N ILE A 209 14.75 3.51 -3.56
CA ILE A 209 16.12 3.45 -3.05
C ILE A 209 16.12 3.47 -1.52
N HIS A 210 16.61 2.40 -0.89
CA HIS A 210 16.59 2.18 0.54
C HIS A 210 17.86 1.49 1.05
N SER A 211 18.01 1.42 2.36
CA SER A 211 19.01 0.61 3.09
C SER A 211 18.36 -0.05 4.29
N ASP A 212 19.03 -1.02 4.94
CA ASP A 212 18.53 -1.61 6.17
C ASP A 212 18.38 -0.56 7.27
N GLN A 213 19.33 0.37 7.38
CA GLN A 213 19.29 1.50 8.31
C GLN A 213 18.07 2.40 8.04
N SER A 214 17.83 2.77 6.79
CA SER A 214 16.68 3.62 6.45
C SER A 214 15.33 2.92 6.70
N LEU A 215 15.24 1.60 6.45
CA LEU A 215 14.04 0.81 6.77
C LEU A 215 13.77 0.81 8.28
N ALA A 216 14.83 0.58 9.09
CA ALA A 216 14.71 0.63 10.55
C ALA A 216 14.32 2.02 11.06
N LEU A 217 14.86 3.10 10.46
CA LEU A 217 14.49 4.47 10.80
C LEU A 217 12.99 4.71 10.52
N VAL A 218 12.51 4.37 9.33
CA VAL A 218 11.09 4.55 8.94
C VAL A 218 10.16 3.80 9.89
N GLN A 219 10.52 2.57 10.27
CA GLN A 219 9.78 1.77 11.26
C GLN A 219 9.79 2.43 12.65
N GLN A 220 10.93 2.91 13.13
CA GLN A 220 11.03 3.59 14.44
C GLN A 220 10.22 4.89 14.48
N LEU A 221 10.08 5.58 13.36
CA LEU A 221 9.24 6.77 13.24
C LEU A 221 7.73 6.44 13.26
N GLY A 222 7.35 5.15 13.21
CA GLY A 222 5.96 4.70 13.23
C GLY A 222 5.32 4.59 11.83
N TYR A 223 6.14 4.54 10.78
CA TYR A 223 5.67 4.33 9.42
C TYR A 223 5.84 2.89 8.97
N ARG A 224 4.91 2.43 8.14
CA ARG A 224 5.07 1.23 7.32
C ARG A 224 5.65 1.61 5.96
N SER A 225 6.75 0.95 5.56
CA SER A 225 7.35 1.13 4.23
C SER A 225 6.57 0.34 3.18
N VAL A 226 6.17 0.99 2.07
CA VAL A 226 5.41 0.34 1.00
C VAL A 226 6.18 0.41 -0.30
N PHE A 227 6.61 -0.75 -0.79
CA PHE A 227 7.19 -0.94 -2.11
C PHE A 227 6.11 -1.44 -3.09
N TRP A 228 6.46 -2.23 -4.10
CA TRP A 228 5.52 -2.74 -5.09
C TRP A 228 5.92 -4.13 -5.59
N SER A 229 4.94 -4.89 -6.03
CA SER A 229 5.13 -6.15 -6.75
C SER A 229 4.80 -6.04 -8.24
N PHE A 230 4.25 -4.90 -8.66
CA PHE A 230 4.09 -4.52 -10.06
C PHE A 230 4.35 -3.03 -10.25
N ALA A 231 5.15 -2.71 -11.24
CA ALA A 231 5.31 -1.38 -11.81
C ALA A 231 5.69 -1.49 -13.29
N TYR A 232 5.40 -0.47 -14.06
CA TYR A 232 5.84 -0.33 -15.43
C TYR A 232 6.19 1.13 -15.74
N ARG A 233 6.81 1.41 -16.89
CA ARG A 233 7.28 2.73 -17.26
C ARG A 233 6.14 3.61 -17.73
N ASP A 234 5.41 4.24 -16.81
CA ASP A 234 4.26 5.10 -17.04
C ASP A 234 4.49 6.59 -16.70
N TRP A 235 5.64 6.91 -16.07
CA TRP A 235 5.98 8.25 -15.57
C TRP A 235 6.59 9.18 -16.61
N VAL A 236 6.92 8.72 -17.80
CA VAL A 236 7.51 9.55 -18.86
C VAL A 236 6.38 10.16 -19.67
N THR A 237 6.10 11.43 -19.40
CA THR A 237 4.88 12.10 -19.89
C THR A 237 4.81 12.32 -21.41
N ASP A 238 5.96 12.41 -22.07
CA ASP A 238 6.12 12.55 -23.53
C ASP A 238 6.38 11.23 -24.27
N ASP A 239 6.43 10.10 -23.54
CA ASP A 239 6.62 8.75 -24.11
C ASP A 239 5.72 7.75 -23.36
N GLN A 240 4.42 7.93 -23.50
CA GLN A 240 3.43 7.12 -22.84
C GLN A 240 3.19 5.78 -23.57
N PRO A 241 3.00 4.67 -22.83
CA PRO A 241 2.67 3.38 -23.43
C PRO A 241 1.34 3.44 -24.20
N ASP A 242 1.24 2.61 -25.25
CA ASP A 242 -0.05 2.38 -25.92
C ASP A 242 -1.12 1.88 -24.90
N PRO A 243 -2.32 2.47 -24.84
CA PRO A 243 -3.31 2.12 -23.84
C PRO A 243 -3.76 0.66 -23.89
N ALA A 244 -3.89 0.05 -25.08
CA ALA A 244 -4.31 -1.35 -25.19
C ALA A 244 -3.20 -2.29 -24.69
N ALA A 245 -1.94 -2.01 -25.04
CA ALA A 245 -0.79 -2.77 -24.56
C ALA A 245 -0.61 -2.61 -23.05
N ALA A 246 -0.79 -1.40 -22.51
CA ALA A 246 -0.72 -1.12 -21.08
C ALA A 246 -1.82 -1.87 -20.31
N LEU A 247 -3.07 -1.81 -20.78
CA LEU A 247 -4.20 -2.55 -20.16
C LEU A 247 -3.93 -4.05 -20.14
N GLN A 248 -3.42 -4.61 -21.24
CA GLN A 248 -3.03 -6.00 -21.28
C GLN A 248 -1.91 -6.32 -20.29
N GLN A 249 -0.89 -5.44 -20.19
CA GLN A 249 0.23 -5.62 -19.27
C GLN A 249 -0.22 -5.61 -17.82
N VAL A 250 -0.98 -4.59 -17.39
CA VAL A 250 -1.45 -4.50 -15.98
C VAL A 250 -2.39 -5.66 -15.64
N THR A 251 -3.24 -6.09 -16.58
CA THR A 251 -4.18 -7.20 -16.39
C THR A 251 -3.46 -8.55 -16.32
N ASN A 252 -2.47 -8.79 -17.20
CA ASN A 252 -1.71 -10.05 -17.23
C ASN A 252 -0.79 -10.23 -16.03
N ARG A 253 -0.54 -9.19 -15.24
CA ARG A 253 0.30 -9.20 -14.05
C ARG A 253 -0.47 -9.26 -12.74
N LEU A 254 -1.78 -9.47 -12.81
CA LEU A 254 -2.60 -9.73 -11.63
C LEU A 254 -2.07 -10.95 -10.87
N HIS A 255 -1.92 -10.82 -9.57
CA HIS A 255 -1.50 -11.90 -8.67
C HIS A 255 -1.99 -11.65 -7.25
N PRO A 256 -2.12 -12.70 -6.42
CA PRO A 256 -2.54 -12.56 -5.04
C PRO A 256 -1.60 -11.67 -4.24
N GLY A 257 -2.17 -10.76 -3.44
CA GLY A 257 -1.42 -9.82 -2.62
C GLY A 257 -0.68 -8.72 -3.39
N ALA A 258 -1.07 -8.47 -4.65
CA ALA A 258 -0.37 -7.51 -5.50
C ALA A 258 -0.41 -6.08 -4.93
N VAL A 259 0.74 -5.42 -4.94
CA VAL A 259 0.89 -3.98 -4.71
C VAL A 259 1.29 -3.34 -6.04
N TYR A 260 0.35 -2.63 -6.64
CA TYR A 260 0.54 -1.93 -7.91
C TYR A 260 1.09 -0.54 -7.68
N LEU A 261 2.22 -0.22 -8.30
CA LEU A 261 2.72 1.15 -8.41
C LEU A 261 2.35 1.70 -9.78
N LEU A 262 1.57 2.78 -9.79
CA LEU A 262 1.24 3.60 -10.95
C LEU A 262 1.56 5.06 -10.65
N HIS A 263 1.61 5.90 -11.70
CA HIS A 263 1.81 7.35 -11.54
C HIS A 263 0.62 8.12 -12.14
N ALA A 264 0.13 9.13 -11.43
CA ALA A 264 -1.00 9.93 -11.89
C ALA A 264 -0.65 10.87 -13.05
N VAL A 265 0.62 11.12 -13.29
CA VAL A 265 1.07 11.91 -14.46
C VAL A 265 0.82 11.22 -15.79
N SER A 266 0.40 9.94 -15.77
CA SER A 266 0.19 9.10 -16.95
C SER A 266 -1.17 9.33 -17.60
N SER A 267 -1.16 9.80 -18.85
CA SER A 267 -2.38 9.85 -19.67
C SER A 267 -2.93 8.45 -19.96
N THR A 268 -2.05 7.46 -20.11
CA THR A 268 -2.41 6.06 -20.35
C THR A 268 -3.12 5.47 -19.15
N ASN A 269 -2.56 5.63 -17.93
CA ASN A 269 -3.23 5.15 -16.70
C ASN A 269 -4.63 5.74 -16.55
N THR A 270 -4.80 7.03 -16.85
CA THR A 270 -6.10 7.69 -16.81
C THR A 270 -7.12 7.04 -17.73
N GLN A 271 -6.69 6.60 -18.92
CA GLN A 271 -7.57 5.96 -19.90
C GLN A 271 -7.95 4.53 -19.52
N ILE A 272 -7.01 3.76 -18.96
CA ILE A 272 -7.21 2.32 -18.72
C ILE A 272 -7.69 1.97 -17.30
N MET A 273 -7.70 2.92 -16.36
CA MET A 273 -7.96 2.67 -14.94
C MET A 273 -9.30 1.94 -14.70
N GLY A 274 -10.36 2.38 -15.36
CA GLY A 274 -11.70 1.77 -15.23
C GLY A 274 -11.71 0.32 -15.70
N ASP A 275 -11.19 0.07 -16.89
CA ASP A 275 -11.12 -1.26 -17.49
C ASP A 275 -10.19 -2.19 -16.71
N PHE A 276 -9.08 -1.67 -16.17
CA PHE A 276 -8.19 -2.44 -15.31
C PHE A 276 -8.91 -2.92 -14.05
N ILE A 277 -9.65 -2.03 -13.38
CA ILE A 277 -10.42 -2.39 -12.17
C ILE A 277 -11.47 -3.45 -12.50
N ASP A 278 -12.20 -3.29 -13.60
CA ASP A 278 -13.24 -4.23 -14.01
C ASP A 278 -12.62 -5.60 -14.39
N ASN A 279 -11.51 -5.63 -15.13
CA ASN A 279 -10.80 -6.84 -15.50
C ASN A 279 -10.24 -7.60 -14.29
N ALA A 280 -9.73 -6.88 -13.28
CA ALA A 280 -9.25 -7.48 -12.05
C ALA A 280 -10.40 -8.14 -11.28
N ARG A 281 -11.54 -7.45 -11.15
CA ARG A 281 -12.74 -7.99 -10.49
C ARG A 281 -13.34 -9.19 -11.22
N ALA A 282 -13.36 -9.15 -12.56
CA ALA A 282 -13.80 -10.28 -13.38
C ALA A 282 -12.93 -11.54 -13.17
N GLN A 283 -11.67 -11.38 -12.79
CA GLN A 283 -10.76 -12.47 -12.43
C GLN A 283 -10.81 -12.85 -10.93
N GLY A 284 -11.75 -12.28 -10.16
CA GLY A 284 -11.96 -12.62 -8.75
C GLY A 284 -11.10 -11.83 -7.77
N TYR A 285 -10.38 -10.80 -8.21
CA TYR A 285 -9.60 -9.94 -7.32
C TYR A 285 -10.46 -8.85 -6.68
N VAL A 286 -10.03 -8.40 -5.50
CA VAL A 286 -10.69 -7.35 -4.71
C VAL A 286 -9.67 -6.26 -4.39
N PHE A 287 -10.05 -5.01 -4.59
CA PHE A 287 -9.20 -3.88 -4.21
C PHE A 287 -9.37 -3.54 -2.73
N GLY A 288 -8.26 -3.54 -2.00
CA GLY A 288 -8.21 -3.29 -0.57
C GLY A 288 -7.63 -1.94 -0.19
N LYS A 289 -7.96 -1.51 1.03
CA LYS A 289 -7.33 -0.35 1.67
C LYS A 289 -6.14 -0.85 2.49
N MET A 290 -4.95 -0.37 2.19
CA MET A 290 -3.75 -0.73 2.96
C MET A 290 -3.81 -0.03 4.33
N LYS A 291 -3.52 -0.81 5.39
CA LYS A 291 -3.48 -0.34 6.77
C LYS A 291 -2.07 -0.43 7.32
#